data_03822a3c2fe6dd76b2f92051182402f6
#
_entry.id   03822a3c2fe6dd76b2f92051182402f6
#
_cell.length_a   1.000
_cell.length_b   1.000
_cell.length_c   1.000
_cell.angle_alpha   90.00
_cell.angle_beta   90.00
_cell.angle_gamma   90.00
#
_symmetry.space_group_name_H-M   'P 1'
#
loop_
_entity.id
_entity.type
_entity.pdbx_description
1 polymer ?
#
loop_
_entity_poly.entity_id
_entity_poly.type
_entity_poly.pdbx_seq_one_letter_code
_entity_poly.pdbx_strand_id
1 'polypeptide(L)'
;VDGFRFDLAATLARQFQEVDKLSAFFDIVEQDPIISRVKLIAEPWDLGSGGYQVGGFPSSWSEWNGRYRDTVRDFWRSQPSTLPEFASRLMGSSDLYQVNGRRPVASVNFITAHDGFTMNDLVSYNEKHNEANGEGNRDGESNNRSWNCGVEGPTNIPDVNDLRQRQMRNMFATLLFSQGIPMICGGDEVARTQQGNNNAYCQDNEI
;
A
#
# COMPACT_ATOMS: atom_id res chain seq x y z
N VAL A 1 0.57 -5.92 -23.64
CA VAL A 1 0.45 -5.57 -22.20
C VAL A 1 -0.75 -4.66 -22.01
N ASP A 2 -1.42 -4.76 -20.87
CA ASP A 2 -2.64 -4.00 -20.59
C ASP A 2 -2.37 -2.72 -19.79
N GLY A 3 -1.14 -2.53 -19.33
CA GLY A 3 -0.72 -1.37 -18.57
C GLY A 3 0.65 -1.53 -17.94
N PHE A 4 1.06 -0.49 -17.22
CA PHE A 4 2.33 -0.41 -16.51
C PHE A 4 2.11 0.13 -15.09
N ARG A 5 2.81 -0.44 -14.12
CA ARG A 5 3.02 0.16 -12.82
C ARG A 5 4.44 0.73 -12.79
N PHE A 6 4.55 1.98 -12.43
CA PHE A 6 5.82 2.69 -12.32
C PHE A 6 6.25 2.74 -10.85
N ASP A 7 7.42 2.15 -10.61
CA ASP A 7 8.07 2.16 -9.31
C ASP A 7 8.62 3.54 -9.00
N LEU A 8 8.51 3.99 -7.72
CA LEU A 8 8.96 5.30 -7.29
C LEU A 8 8.60 6.41 -8.28
N ALA A 9 7.36 6.42 -8.77
CA ALA A 9 6.97 7.24 -9.92
C ALA A 9 7.09 8.75 -9.69
N ALA A 10 7.13 9.22 -8.43
CA ALA A 10 7.42 10.61 -8.12
C ALA A 10 8.80 11.04 -8.63
N THR A 11 9.78 10.12 -8.70
CA THR A 11 11.11 10.39 -9.26
C THR A 11 11.06 10.79 -10.73
N LEU A 12 10.13 10.22 -11.51
CA LEU A 12 9.94 10.54 -12.94
C LEU A 12 9.42 11.96 -13.17
N ALA A 13 8.79 12.52 -12.16
CA ALA A 13 8.26 13.88 -12.18
C ALA A 13 9.24 14.93 -11.64
N ARG A 14 10.43 14.52 -11.15
CA ARG A 14 11.37 15.47 -10.57
C ARG A 14 12.06 16.31 -11.65
N GLN A 15 11.99 17.62 -11.44
CA GLN A 15 12.85 18.59 -12.09
C GLN A 15 13.73 19.23 -11.02
N PHE A 16 15.04 19.06 -11.16
CA PHE A 16 16.01 19.38 -10.11
C PHE A 16 15.74 18.60 -8.80
N GLN A 17 15.28 19.25 -7.76
CA GLN A 17 14.96 18.61 -6.47
C GLN A 17 13.46 18.58 -6.16
N GLU A 18 12.64 19.23 -6.96
CA GLU A 18 11.20 19.33 -6.75
C GLU A 18 10.41 18.40 -7.69
N VAL A 19 9.25 17.95 -7.23
CA VAL A 19 8.33 17.16 -8.06
C VAL A 19 7.48 18.11 -8.88
N ASP A 20 7.61 18.04 -10.20
CA ASP A 20 6.84 18.84 -11.15
C ASP A 20 5.77 17.96 -11.84
N LYS A 21 4.51 18.31 -11.62
CA LYS A 21 3.37 17.62 -12.23
C LYS A 21 3.26 17.83 -13.74
N LEU A 22 3.97 18.82 -14.26
CA LEU A 22 4.06 19.15 -15.68
C LEU A 22 5.37 18.67 -16.30
N SER A 23 6.00 17.66 -15.70
CA SER A 23 7.26 17.14 -16.23
C SER A 23 7.09 16.58 -17.65
N ALA A 24 8.10 16.75 -18.47
CA ALA A 24 8.12 16.27 -19.85
C ALA A 24 7.85 14.75 -19.97
N PHE A 25 8.12 13.98 -18.94
CA PHE A 25 7.82 12.55 -18.92
C PHE A 25 6.31 12.29 -19.05
N PHE A 26 5.48 13.00 -18.29
CA PHE A 26 4.02 12.84 -18.38
C PHE A 26 3.47 13.30 -19.71
N ASP A 27 3.97 14.42 -20.23
CA ASP A 27 3.57 14.93 -21.56
C ASP A 27 3.88 13.92 -22.66
N ILE A 28 5.07 13.33 -22.66
CA ILE A 28 5.47 12.30 -23.62
C ILE A 28 4.55 11.09 -23.54
N VAL A 29 4.26 10.60 -22.33
CA VAL A 29 3.38 9.44 -22.12
C VAL A 29 1.96 9.73 -22.58
N GLU A 30 1.43 10.93 -22.30
CA GLU A 30 0.08 11.31 -22.70
C GLU A 30 -0.07 11.52 -24.21
N GLN A 31 0.99 11.94 -24.90
CA GLN A 31 1.00 12.17 -26.34
C GLN A 31 1.27 10.89 -27.15
N ASP A 32 1.82 9.85 -26.52
CA ASP A 32 2.08 8.59 -27.23
C ASP A 32 0.77 7.87 -27.56
N PRO A 33 0.50 7.54 -28.83
CA PRO A 33 -0.79 6.99 -29.26
C PRO A 33 -1.06 5.55 -28.78
N ILE A 34 -0.05 4.86 -28.26
CA ILE A 34 -0.16 3.51 -27.74
C ILE A 34 -0.19 3.55 -26.20
N ILE A 35 0.78 4.21 -25.57
CA ILE A 35 0.94 4.22 -24.13
C ILE A 35 -0.22 4.96 -23.44
N SER A 36 -0.72 6.06 -24.05
CA SER A 36 -1.87 6.80 -23.50
C SER A 36 -3.18 6.01 -23.42
N ARG A 37 -3.25 4.84 -24.05
CA ARG A 37 -4.45 3.99 -24.09
C ARG A 37 -4.41 2.80 -23.13
N VAL A 38 -3.27 2.54 -22.52
CA VAL A 38 -3.12 1.45 -21.55
C VAL A 38 -3.29 1.97 -20.11
N LYS A 39 -3.41 1.06 -19.14
CA LYS A 39 -3.48 1.45 -17.73
C LYS A 39 -2.13 1.96 -17.25
N LEU A 40 -2.13 3.17 -16.68
CA LEU A 40 -0.96 3.79 -16.09
C LEU A 40 -1.18 3.87 -14.58
N ILE A 41 -0.33 3.21 -13.81
CA ILE A 41 -0.43 3.11 -12.36
C ILE A 41 0.86 3.63 -11.75
N ALA A 42 0.76 4.60 -10.87
CA ALA A 42 1.90 5.15 -10.16
C ALA A 42 2.02 4.53 -8.76
N GLU A 43 3.24 4.23 -8.36
CA GLU A 43 3.63 4.30 -6.97
C GLU A 43 3.96 5.77 -6.66
N PRO A 44 3.04 6.51 -6.00
CA PRO A 44 3.09 7.98 -5.98
C PRO A 44 3.98 8.52 -4.86
N TRP A 45 5.14 7.92 -4.65
CA TRP A 45 6.16 8.40 -3.71
C TRP A 45 7.57 8.10 -4.21
N ASP A 46 8.55 8.74 -3.55
CA ASP A 46 9.97 8.44 -3.62
C ASP A 46 10.64 8.82 -2.28
N LEU A 47 11.95 8.58 -2.17
CA LEU A 47 12.72 8.82 -0.95
C LEU A 47 13.20 10.27 -0.78
N GLY A 48 12.94 11.13 -1.75
CA GLY A 48 13.38 12.53 -1.72
C GLY A 48 12.45 13.44 -0.93
N SER A 49 12.91 14.65 -0.66
CA SER A 49 12.09 15.69 -0.03
C SER A 49 10.83 15.95 -0.85
N GLY A 50 9.66 16.04 -0.20
CA GLY A 50 8.37 16.22 -0.87
C GLY A 50 7.97 15.05 -1.78
N GLY A 51 8.58 13.87 -1.64
CA GLY A 51 8.38 12.73 -2.54
C GLY A 51 7.02 12.05 -2.42
N TYR A 52 6.25 12.26 -1.34
CA TYR A 52 4.93 11.65 -1.17
C TYR A 52 3.87 12.46 -1.93
N GLN A 53 3.43 11.96 -3.09
CA GLN A 53 2.61 12.66 -4.08
C GLN A 53 1.24 12.02 -4.33
N VAL A 54 0.69 11.28 -3.36
CA VAL A 54 -0.64 10.67 -3.48
C VAL A 54 -1.71 11.75 -3.76
N GLY A 55 -2.47 11.58 -4.84
CA GLY A 55 -3.44 12.56 -5.36
C GLY A 55 -2.83 13.55 -6.35
N GLY A 56 -1.52 13.49 -6.61
CA GLY A 56 -0.78 14.45 -7.40
C GLY A 56 -0.56 14.12 -8.88
N PHE A 57 -0.81 12.91 -9.31
CA PHE A 57 -0.54 12.46 -10.68
C PHE A 57 -1.59 12.94 -11.70
N PRO A 58 -1.29 12.93 -13.02
CA PRO A 58 -2.22 13.33 -14.06
C PRO A 58 -3.53 12.53 -14.04
N SER A 59 -4.58 13.07 -14.65
CA SER A 59 -5.93 12.51 -14.59
C SER A 59 -6.07 11.14 -15.26
N SER A 60 -5.20 10.81 -16.20
CA SER A 60 -5.13 9.52 -16.88
C SER A 60 -4.51 8.39 -16.04
N TRP A 61 -3.85 8.73 -14.92
CA TRP A 61 -3.15 7.79 -14.06
C TRP A 61 -4.02 7.31 -12.90
N SER A 62 -3.85 6.05 -12.51
CA SER A 62 -4.24 5.54 -11.20
C SER A 62 -3.04 5.52 -10.25
N GLU A 63 -3.29 5.55 -8.96
CA GLU A 63 -2.25 5.64 -7.95
C GLU A 63 -2.44 4.60 -6.86
N TRP A 64 -1.37 4.00 -6.40
CA TRP A 64 -1.38 3.26 -5.15
C TRP A 64 -1.72 4.20 -3.99
N ASN A 65 -2.81 3.95 -3.30
CA ASN A 65 -3.28 4.83 -2.24
C ASN A 65 -2.69 4.43 -0.88
N GLY A 66 -1.51 4.96 -0.55
CA GLY A 66 -0.87 4.73 0.74
C GLY A 66 -1.68 5.26 1.92
N ARG A 67 -2.47 6.35 1.73
CA ARG A 67 -3.37 6.84 2.80
C ARG A 67 -4.50 5.86 3.08
N TYR A 68 -5.04 5.20 2.06
CA TYR A 68 -6.01 4.13 2.25
C TYR A 68 -5.42 3.01 3.11
N ARG A 69 -4.24 2.49 2.72
CA ARG A 69 -3.52 1.45 3.46
C ARG A 69 -3.37 1.81 4.93
N ASP A 70 -2.81 2.98 5.19
CA ASP A 70 -2.47 3.41 6.55
C ASP A 70 -3.72 3.62 7.41
N THR A 71 -4.75 4.26 6.84
CA THR A 71 -6.01 4.52 7.54
C THR A 71 -6.75 3.23 7.88
N VAL A 72 -6.81 2.27 6.96
CA VAL A 72 -7.49 0.99 7.21
C VAL A 72 -6.76 0.17 8.26
N ARG A 73 -5.43 0.12 8.21
CA ARG A 73 -4.63 -0.53 9.24
C ARG A 73 -4.85 0.12 10.61
N ASP A 74 -4.79 1.45 10.68
CA ASP A 74 -5.01 2.21 11.92
C ASP A 74 -6.41 2.00 12.50
N PHE A 75 -7.44 1.96 11.66
CA PHE A 75 -8.81 1.71 12.09
C PHE A 75 -8.96 0.33 12.74
N TRP A 76 -8.48 -0.73 12.08
CA TRP A 76 -8.64 -2.10 12.56
C TRP A 76 -7.73 -2.45 13.75
N ARG A 77 -6.65 -1.71 13.98
CA ARG A 77 -5.87 -1.79 15.22
C ARG A 77 -6.34 -0.82 16.31
N SER A 78 -7.54 -0.22 16.13
CA SER A 78 -8.21 0.65 17.10
C SER A 78 -7.44 1.92 17.46
N GLN A 79 -6.74 2.53 16.51
CA GLN A 79 -6.18 3.86 16.73
C GLN A 79 -7.29 4.90 16.93
N PRO A 80 -7.17 5.79 17.93
CA PRO A 80 -8.19 6.79 18.18
C PRO A 80 -8.33 7.77 17.02
N SER A 81 -9.53 8.33 16.85
CA SER A 81 -9.86 9.40 15.90
C SER A 81 -9.72 9.03 14.42
N THR A 82 -9.68 7.75 14.06
CA THR A 82 -9.53 7.29 12.67
C THR A 82 -10.83 7.26 11.87
N LEU A 83 -12.00 7.22 12.54
CA LEU A 83 -13.29 7.01 11.87
C LEU A 83 -13.62 8.02 10.76
N PRO A 84 -13.39 9.34 10.90
CA PRO A 84 -13.69 10.29 9.81
C PRO A 84 -12.86 10.03 8.56
N GLU A 85 -11.57 9.77 8.72
CA GLU A 85 -10.69 9.46 7.59
C GLU A 85 -11.02 8.11 6.98
N PHE A 86 -11.30 7.10 7.81
CA PHE A 86 -11.72 5.78 7.35
C PHE A 86 -12.98 5.87 6.46
N ALA A 87 -13.99 6.64 6.86
CA ALA A 87 -15.18 6.89 6.04
C ALA A 87 -14.81 7.51 4.68
N SER A 88 -13.91 8.51 4.67
CA SER A 88 -13.43 9.13 3.42
C SER A 88 -12.72 8.11 2.51
N ARG A 89 -11.90 7.23 3.09
CA ARG A 89 -11.19 6.17 2.33
C ARG A 89 -12.18 5.18 1.72
N LEU A 90 -13.20 4.74 2.47
CA LEU A 90 -14.26 3.85 1.96
C LEU A 90 -15.01 4.44 0.77
N MET A 91 -15.26 5.75 0.80
CA MET A 91 -16.04 6.47 -0.21
C MET A 91 -15.20 6.93 -1.42
N GLY A 92 -13.96 6.43 -1.58
CA GLY A 92 -13.12 6.68 -2.76
C GLY A 92 -12.18 7.86 -2.67
N SER A 93 -11.86 8.32 -1.44
CA SER A 93 -10.81 9.32 -1.20
C SER A 93 -11.00 10.61 -2.01
N SER A 94 -12.19 11.19 -1.94
CA SER A 94 -12.56 12.39 -2.72
C SER A 94 -11.64 13.60 -2.43
N ASP A 95 -11.13 13.70 -1.21
CA ASP A 95 -10.14 14.70 -0.80
C ASP A 95 -8.82 14.64 -1.60
N LEU A 96 -8.50 13.46 -2.15
CA LEU A 96 -7.29 13.24 -2.94
C LEU A 96 -7.54 13.41 -4.45
N TYR A 97 -8.69 12.96 -4.93
CA TYR A 97 -8.92 12.77 -6.38
C TYR A 97 -9.97 13.70 -6.97
N GLN A 98 -11.01 14.08 -6.22
CA GLN A 98 -12.10 14.89 -6.76
C GLN A 98 -11.64 16.33 -7.10
N VAL A 99 -10.68 16.87 -6.38
CA VAL A 99 -10.13 18.22 -6.60
C VAL A 99 -9.58 18.36 -8.03
N ASN A 100 -9.04 17.27 -8.59
CA ASN A 100 -8.49 17.23 -9.94
C ASN A 100 -9.48 16.61 -10.95
N GLY A 101 -10.78 16.51 -10.62
CA GLY A 101 -11.80 15.94 -11.50
C GLY A 101 -11.70 14.42 -11.69
N ARG A 102 -10.87 13.75 -10.91
CA ARG A 102 -10.67 12.29 -10.98
C ARG A 102 -11.76 11.55 -10.22
N ARG A 103 -12.06 10.34 -10.69
CA ARG A 103 -13.06 9.45 -10.08
C ARG A 103 -12.42 8.49 -9.08
N PRO A 104 -13.20 7.79 -8.25
CA PRO A 104 -12.68 6.80 -7.29
C PRO A 104 -11.75 5.73 -7.89
N VAL A 105 -11.93 5.39 -9.17
CA VAL A 105 -11.05 4.44 -9.90
C VAL A 105 -9.60 4.94 -10.08
N ALA A 106 -9.31 6.19 -9.77
CA ALA A 106 -7.93 6.68 -9.68
C ALA A 106 -7.20 6.09 -8.46
N SER A 107 -7.93 5.65 -7.44
CA SER A 107 -7.39 5.03 -6.25
C SER A 107 -7.23 3.53 -6.44
N VAL A 108 -6.01 3.04 -6.43
CA VAL A 108 -5.72 1.61 -6.22
C VAL A 108 -5.59 1.40 -4.71
N ASN A 109 -6.63 0.80 -4.13
CA ASN A 109 -6.72 0.54 -2.71
C ASN A 109 -5.99 -0.76 -2.36
N PHE A 110 -5.23 -0.78 -1.30
CA PHE A 110 -4.54 -1.98 -0.82
C PHE A 110 -4.34 -1.94 0.69
N ILE A 111 -4.16 -3.11 1.30
CA ILE A 111 -3.79 -3.26 2.72
C ILE A 111 -2.31 -3.62 2.81
N THR A 112 -1.86 -4.48 1.93
CA THR A 112 -0.50 -5.02 1.84
C THR A 112 -0.04 -4.97 0.39
N ALA A 113 1.27 -4.96 0.19
CA ALA A 113 1.90 -4.98 -1.12
C ALA A 113 3.12 -5.92 -1.10
N HIS A 114 3.99 -5.84 -2.11
CA HIS A 114 5.22 -6.62 -2.16
C HIS A 114 6.23 -6.21 -1.07
N ASP A 115 6.21 -4.94 -0.67
CA ASP A 115 6.98 -4.40 0.46
C ASP A 115 6.12 -4.37 1.72
N GLY A 116 6.75 -4.53 2.86
CA GLY A 116 6.07 -4.57 4.16
C GLY A 116 5.58 -5.97 4.55
N PHE A 117 4.81 -6.03 5.62
CA PHE A 117 4.23 -7.27 6.09
C PHE A 117 3.18 -7.83 5.12
N THR A 118 3.12 -9.17 5.02
CA THR A 118 1.96 -9.87 4.45
C THR A 118 0.72 -9.64 5.33
N MET A 119 -0.47 -9.98 4.84
CA MET A 119 -1.70 -9.83 5.62
C MET A 119 -1.66 -10.64 6.92
N ASN A 120 -1.11 -11.85 6.88
CA ASN A 120 -0.95 -12.68 8.07
C ASN A 120 0.06 -12.09 9.05
N ASP A 121 1.18 -11.58 8.55
CA ASP A 121 2.22 -11.00 9.42
C ASP A 121 1.75 -9.66 10.02
N LEU A 122 0.94 -8.90 9.30
CA LEU A 122 0.33 -7.66 9.78
C LEU A 122 -0.53 -7.85 11.05
N VAL A 123 -1.13 -9.02 11.22
CA VAL A 123 -1.94 -9.37 12.40
C VAL A 123 -1.21 -10.27 13.38
N SER A 124 0.06 -10.59 13.12
CA SER A 124 0.84 -11.54 13.92
C SER A 124 2.11 -10.93 14.53
N TYR A 125 2.60 -9.81 13.98
CA TYR A 125 3.83 -9.18 14.45
C TYR A 125 3.65 -7.69 14.68
N ASN A 126 4.19 -7.17 15.76
CA ASN A 126 4.36 -5.74 15.99
C ASN A 126 5.71 -5.26 15.48
N GLU A 127 6.73 -6.08 15.62
CA GLU A 127 8.11 -5.77 15.25
C GLU A 127 8.49 -6.53 13.97
N LYS A 128 9.39 -5.94 13.18
CA LYS A 128 9.94 -6.61 12.01
C LYS A 128 11.06 -7.57 12.40
N HIS A 129 11.18 -8.65 11.66
CA HIS A 129 12.18 -9.70 11.83
C HIS A 129 12.96 -9.91 10.54
N ASN A 130 13.80 -8.92 10.18
CA ASN A 130 14.58 -8.91 8.93
C ASN A 130 16.03 -9.41 9.15
N GLU A 131 16.34 -10.09 10.26
CA GLU A 131 17.69 -10.56 10.59
C GLU A 131 18.27 -11.44 9.50
N ALA A 132 17.44 -12.24 8.81
CA ALA A 132 17.84 -13.10 7.70
C ALA A 132 18.39 -12.32 6.49
N ASN A 133 18.10 -11.02 6.37
CA ASN A 133 18.63 -10.15 5.30
C ASN A 133 20.08 -9.74 5.53
N GLY A 134 20.65 -9.96 6.73
CA GLY A 134 22.05 -9.64 7.04
C GLY A 134 22.33 -8.16 7.28
N GLU A 135 21.31 -7.31 7.36
CA GLU A 135 21.42 -5.86 7.57
C GLU A 135 21.18 -5.43 9.03
N GLY A 136 21.20 -6.38 9.96
CA GLY A 136 21.01 -6.13 11.39
C GLY A 136 19.61 -5.58 11.72
N ASN A 137 18.58 -6.01 11.00
CA ASN A 137 17.19 -5.59 11.15
C ASN A 137 16.95 -4.08 10.97
N ARG A 138 17.83 -3.38 10.22
CA ARG A 138 17.71 -1.94 9.96
C ARG A 138 16.91 -1.60 8.71
N ASP A 139 16.84 -2.53 7.76
CA ASP A 139 16.12 -2.44 6.50
C ASP A 139 14.61 -2.59 6.68
N GLY A 140 13.85 -2.21 5.66
CA GLY A 140 12.39 -2.27 5.65
C GLY A 140 11.72 -1.24 6.56
N GLU A 141 10.40 -1.21 6.52
CA GLU A 141 9.57 -0.26 7.28
C GLU A 141 9.61 -0.56 8.79
N SER A 142 9.78 0.49 9.60
CA SER A 142 9.77 0.36 11.06
C SER A 142 8.40 0.66 11.68
N ASN A 143 7.50 1.36 10.97
CA ASN A 143 6.14 1.64 11.42
C ASN A 143 5.13 0.88 10.56
N ASN A 144 5.02 -0.42 10.78
CA ASN A 144 4.16 -1.30 9.99
C ASN A 144 2.66 -1.06 10.18
N ARG A 145 2.26 -0.30 11.21
CA ARG A 145 0.85 -0.14 11.62
C ARG A 145 0.16 -1.49 11.81
N SER A 146 0.91 -2.45 12.35
CA SER A 146 0.49 -3.82 12.62
C SER A 146 -0.05 -3.98 14.03
N TRP A 147 -0.66 -5.12 14.30
CA TRP A 147 -1.09 -5.54 15.63
C TRP A 147 -1.01 -7.05 15.75
N ASN A 148 -0.16 -7.55 16.62
CA ASN A 148 0.09 -8.98 16.84
C ASN A 148 -1.09 -9.74 17.49
N CYS A 149 -2.20 -9.06 17.79
CA CYS A 149 -3.39 -9.60 18.46
C CYS A 149 -3.10 -10.20 19.85
N GLY A 150 -2.03 -9.73 20.51
CA GLY A 150 -1.68 -10.09 21.87
C GLY A 150 -0.51 -11.05 22.03
N VAL A 151 -0.02 -11.66 20.94
CA VAL A 151 1.15 -12.56 20.95
C VAL A 151 2.01 -12.27 19.73
N GLU A 152 3.31 -12.05 19.94
CA GLU A 152 4.25 -11.84 18.84
C GLU A 152 4.58 -13.17 18.14
N GLY A 153 4.40 -13.20 16.83
CA GLY A 153 4.70 -14.37 16.01
C GLY A 153 3.68 -15.53 16.12
N PRO A 154 4.07 -16.73 15.70
CA PRO A 154 3.19 -17.91 15.72
C PRO A 154 2.73 -18.29 17.12
N THR A 155 1.49 -18.74 17.24
CA THR A 155 0.92 -19.18 18.53
C THR A 155 -0.09 -20.31 18.35
N ASN A 156 -0.23 -21.13 19.37
CA ASN A 156 -1.25 -22.18 19.47
C ASN A 156 -2.47 -21.77 20.33
N ILE A 157 -2.56 -20.50 20.73
CA ILE A 157 -3.69 -19.98 21.51
C ILE A 157 -4.89 -19.78 20.58
N PRO A 158 -5.99 -20.54 20.75
CA PRO A 158 -7.13 -20.49 19.82
C PRO A 158 -7.74 -19.10 19.69
N ASP A 159 -7.98 -18.42 20.82
CA ASP A 159 -8.62 -17.09 20.84
C ASP A 159 -7.80 -16.04 20.08
N VAL A 160 -6.46 -16.11 20.13
CA VAL A 160 -5.56 -15.22 19.37
C VAL A 160 -5.66 -15.52 17.89
N ASN A 161 -5.64 -16.80 17.50
CA ASN A 161 -5.74 -17.19 16.10
C ASN A 161 -7.12 -16.83 15.51
N ASP A 162 -8.18 -17.01 16.26
CA ASP A 162 -9.53 -16.60 15.84
C ASP A 162 -9.63 -15.08 15.66
N LEU A 163 -9.00 -14.32 16.54
CA LEU A 163 -8.92 -12.87 16.43
C LEU A 163 -8.14 -12.44 15.17
N ARG A 164 -6.98 -13.04 14.91
CA ARG A 164 -6.17 -12.78 13.70
C ARG A 164 -6.96 -13.05 12.42
N GLN A 165 -7.61 -14.20 12.34
CA GLN A 165 -8.46 -14.54 11.20
C GLN A 165 -9.62 -13.57 11.02
N ARG A 166 -10.25 -13.12 12.13
CA ARG A 166 -11.29 -12.10 12.09
C ARG A 166 -10.76 -10.78 11.56
N GLN A 167 -9.59 -10.33 11.99
CA GLN A 167 -8.97 -9.10 11.53
C GLN A 167 -8.62 -9.14 10.03
N MET A 168 -8.05 -10.24 9.56
CA MET A 168 -7.81 -10.42 8.11
C MET A 168 -9.10 -10.33 7.31
N ARG A 169 -10.18 -11.02 7.73
CA ARG A 169 -11.49 -10.93 7.06
C ARG A 169 -12.06 -9.51 7.08
N ASN A 170 -11.91 -8.79 8.19
CA ASN A 170 -12.35 -7.40 8.30
C ASN A 170 -11.62 -6.50 7.29
N MET A 171 -10.30 -6.65 7.17
CA MET A 171 -9.50 -5.88 6.23
C MET A 171 -9.85 -6.22 4.77
N PHE A 172 -10.01 -7.50 4.43
CA PHE A 172 -10.45 -7.91 3.10
C PHE A 172 -11.86 -7.40 2.77
N ALA A 173 -12.81 -7.51 3.69
CA ALA A 173 -14.15 -6.98 3.50
C ALA A 173 -14.10 -5.46 3.27
N THR A 174 -13.32 -4.74 4.08
CA THR A 174 -13.12 -3.29 3.90
C THR A 174 -12.59 -2.98 2.51
N LEU A 175 -11.54 -3.69 2.07
CA LEU A 175 -10.91 -3.49 0.77
C LEU A 175 -11.91 -3.72 -0.38
N LEU A 176 -12.66 -4.81 -0.34
CA LEU A 176 -13.56 -5.21 -1.41
C LEU A 176 -14.85 -4.37 -1.48
N PHE A 177 -15.30 -3.82 -0.36
CA PHE A 177 -16.49 -2.94 -0.33
C PHE A 177 -16.18 -1.45 -0.47
N SER A 178 -14.89 -1.07 -0.51
CA SER A 178 -14.48 0.33 -0.73
C SER A 178 -14.61 0.74 -2.19
N GLN A 179 -14.93 2.01 -2.41
CA GLN A 179 -14.87 2.61 -3.74
C GLN A 179 -13.41 2.76 -4.19
N GLY A 180 -13.09 2.32 -5.40
CA GLY A 180 -11.74 2.31 -5.97
C GLY A 180 -11.42 0.98 -6.64
N ILE A 181 -10.15 0.76 -6.94
CA ILE A 181 -9.66 -0.50 -7.52
C ILE A 181 -9.02 -1.32 -6.39
N PRO A 182 -9.58 -2.46 -5.99
CA PRO A 182 -8.96 -3.30 -4.97
C PRO A 182 -7.72 -3.99 -5.52
N MET A 183 -6.62 -3.95 -4.76
CA MET A 183 -5.39 -4.70 -5.03
C MET A 183 -5.09 -5.62 -3.86
N ILE A 184 -4.87 -6.90 -4.14
CA ILE A 184 -4.52 -7.94 -3.16
C ILE A 184 -3.10 -8.40 -3.48
N CYS A 185 -2.25 -8.49 -2.46
CA CYS A 185 -0.94 -9.09 -2.59
C CYS A 185 -1.10 -10.62 -2.69
N GLY A 186 -0.54 -11.23 -3.74
CA GLY A 186 -0.69 -12.66 -3.99
C GLY A 186 -0.20 -13.51 -2.82
N GLY A 187 -1.04 -14.45 -2.37
CA GLY A 187 -0.81 -15.29 -1.20
C GLY A 187 -1.48 -14.80 0.09
N ASP A 188 -1.90 -13.54 0.17
CA ASP A 188 -2.63 -13.05 1.34
C ASP A 188 -3.99 -13.75 1.52
N GLU A 189 -4.63 -14.15 0.42
CA GLU A 189 -5.89 -14.89 0.41
C GLU A 189 -5.80 -16.28 1.06
N VAL A 190 -4.59 -16.82 1.15
CA VAL A 190 -4.28 -18.10 1.84
C VAL A 190 -3.45 -17.88 3.10
N ALA A 191 -3.39 -16.65 3.59
CA ALA A 191 -2.65 -16.28 4.81
C ALA A 191 -1.15 -16.61 4.75
N ARG A 192 -0.50 -16.33 3.61
CA ARG A 192 0.96 -16.45 3.45
C ARG A 192 1.70 -15.66 4.53
N THR A 193 2.77 -16.22 5.05
CA THR A 193 3.67 -15.53 6.00
C THR A 193 5.07 -15.39 5.42
N GLN A 194 5.75 -14.32 5.79
CA GLN A 194 7.19 -14.11 5.63
C GLN A 194 7.88 -14.16 7.01
N GLN A 195 7.22 -14.79 8.02
CA GLN A 195 7.75 -14.98 9.36
C GLN A 195 8.16 -13.66 10.06
N GLY A 196 7.45 -12.57 9.74
CA GLY A 196 7.75 -11.24 10.26
C GLY A 196 8.87 -10.50 9.50
N ASN A 197 9.41 -11.07 8.43
CA ASN A 197 10.29 -10.34 7.52
C ASN A 197 9.43 -9.44 6.63
N ASN A 198 9.59 -8.12 6.76
CA ASN A 198 8.83 -7.14 6.00
C ASN A 198 9.60 -6.55 4.80
N ASN A 199 10.73 -7.15 4.44
CA ASN A 199 11.58 -6.72 3.34
C ASN A 199 12.32 -7.91 2.69
N ALA A 200 11.58 -8.88 2.18
CA ALA A 200 12.10 -10.18 1.74
C ALA A 200 12.82 -10.15 0.37
N TYR A 201 13.30 -8.99 -0.08
CA TYR A 201 13.88 -8.78 -1.42
C TYR A 201 15.07 -9.69 -1.76
N CYS A 202 15.85 -10.11 -0.78
CA CYS A 202 17.05 -10.93 -0.96
C CYS A 202 16.88 -12.38 -0.49
N GLN A 203 15.64 -12.81 -0.18
CA GLN A 203 15.37 -14.16 0.27
C GLN A 203 15.03 -15.07 -0.91
N ASP A 204 15.62 -16.27 -0.94
CA ASP A 204 15.36 -17.35 -1.89
C ASP A 204 15.11 -18.65 -1.12
N ASN A 205 14.12 -18.63 -0.25
CA ASN A 205 13.73 -19.71 0.67
C ASN A 205 12.21 -19.63 0.96
N GLU A 206 11.76 -20.15 2.10
CA GLU A 206 10.35 -20.14 2.53
C GLU A 206 9.87 -18.80 3.12
N ILE A 207 10.73 -17.77 3.19
CA ILE A 207 10.37 -16.42 3.64
C ILE A 207 9.73 -15.63 2.51
#